data_2b0cfdba9129452c4a6a23aa7c789dc4
#
_entry.id   2b0cfdba9129452c4a6a23aa7c789dc4
#
_cell.length_a   1.000
_cell.length_b   1.000
_cell.length_c   1.000
_cell.angle_alpha   90.00
_cell.angle_beta   90.00
_cell.angle_gamma   90.00
#
_symmetry.space_group_name_H-M   'P 1'
#
loop_
_entity.id
_entity.type
_entity.pdbx_description
1 polymer ?
#
loop_
_entity_poly.entity_id
_entity_poly.type
_entity_poly.pdbx_seq_one_letter_code
_entity_poly.pdbx_strand_id
1 'polypeptide(L)'
;MFCEETETGGARRRIKPPVEEEKMAIWQWALLALALLWGIQSLGVWFQMRHYSDVLKGVTSRYSDGFVGAGHVRGRFGKGVIVMIVVDRDLKIRRFLEMSGRTVFAKFKRQEAYEGMSLNALRREQEALEKSPVNAAAKQAMDQIDRIREQSDGASLEGLKLAHA
;
A
#
# COMPACT_ATOMS: atom_id res chain seq x y z
N MET A 1 79.66 -7.46 -59.43
CA MET A 1 79.76 -8.74 -58.82
C MET A 1 79.06 -8.66 -57.48
N PHE A 2 77.88 -9.26 -57.40
CA PHE A 2 76.99 -9.49 -56.27
C PHE A 2 76.68 -8.31 -55.33
N CYS A 3 75.49 -7.75 -55.57
CA CYS A 3 74.70 -6.99 -54.62
C CYS A 3 73.93 -7.97 -53.79
N GLU A 4 73.93 -7.82 -52.48
CA GLU A 4 73.10 -8.50 -51.54
C GLU A 4 72.10 -7.51 -50.93
N GLU A 5 70.87 -7.68 -51.32
CA GLU A 5 69.75 -6.91 -50.78
C GLU A 5 69.32 -7.51 -49.40
N THR A 6 69.44 -6.73 -48.36
CA THR A 6 68.92 -7.04 -47.07
C THR A 6 67.47 -6.42 -46.93
N GLU A 7 66.48 -7.26 -47.08
CA GLU A 7 65.11 -6.94 -46.75
C GLU A 7 64.92 -6.76 -45.23
N THR A 8 64.71 -5.53 -44.80
CA THR A 8 64.27 -5.21 -43.44
C THR A 8 62.76 -5.31 -43.38
N GLY A 9 62.31 -6.45 -42.84
CA GLY A 9 60.88 -6.70 -42.53
C GLY A 9 60.33 -5.73 -41.45
N GLY A 10 59.71 -4.66 -41.91
CA GLY A 10 59.00 -3.74 -41.04
C GLY A 10 57.77 -4.38 -40.46
N ALA A 11 57.84 -4.80 -39.20
CA ALA A 11 56.67 -5.24 -38.42
C ALA A 11 55.69 -4.08 -38.29
N ARG A 12 54.65 -4.08 -39.09
CA ARG A 12 53.46 -3.19 -38.91
C ARG A 12 52.80 -3.54 -37.61
N ARG A 13 53.08 -2.79 -36.55
CA ARG A 13 52.27 -2.76 -35.33
C ARG A 13 50.88 -2.25 -35.74
N ARG A 14 49.91 -3.17 -35.74
CA ARG A 14 48.52 -2.87 -35.89
C ARG A 14 48.08 -2.16 -34.60
N ILE A 15 48.09 -0.83 -34.62
CA ILE A 15 47.53 -0.02 -33.56
C ILE A 15 45.99 -0.26 -33.60
N LYS A 16 45.49 -1.04 -32.69
CA LYS A 16 44.03 -1.13 -32.45
C LYS A 16 43.54 0.25 -32.03
N PRO A 17 42.43 0.75 -32.61
CA PRO A 17 41.89 2.03 -32.20
C PRO A 17 41.31 1.89 -30.76
N PRO A 18 41.60 2.82 -29.85
CA PRO A 18 41.19 2.76 -28.44
C PRO A 18 39.69 3.08 -28.22
N VAL A 19 38.91 3.14 -29.27
CA VAL A 19 37.53 3.68 -29.24
C VAL A 19 36.50 2.67 -28.75
N GLU A 20 36.79 1.37 -28.75
CA GLU A 20 35.84 0.36 -28.33
C GLU A 20 35.83 0.09 -26.80
N GLU A 21 37.00 0.21 -26.18
CA GLU A 21 37.09 0.00 -24.71
C GLU A 21 36.43 1.14 -23.92
N GLU A 22 36.52 2.36 -24.40
CA GLU A 22 35.93 3.52 -23.77
C GLU A 22 34.38 3.47 -23.84
N LYS A 23 33.84 3.01 -24.95
CA LYS A 23 32.38 2.83 -25.11
C LYS A 23 31.85 1.72 -24.21
N MET A 24 32.59 0.62 -24.04
CA MET A 24 32.20 -0.46 -23.12
C MET A 24 32.21 0.01 -21.66
N ALA A 25 33.18 0.83 -21.27
CA ALA A 25 33.22 1.41 -19.92
C ALA A 25 32.01 2.32 -19.63
N ILE A 26 31.60 3.16 -20.60
CA ILE A 26 30.45 4.05 -20.47
C ILE A 26 29.14 3.24 -20.27
N TRP A 27 28.95 2.16 -21.03
CA TRP A 27 27.79 1.28 -20.89
C TRP A 27 27.74 0.58 -19.53
N GLN A 28 28.87 0.13 -19.02
CA GLN A 28 28.99 -0.48 -17.71
C GLN A 28 28.60 0.50 -16.60
N TRP A 29 29.09 1.75 -16.68
CA TRP A 29 28.74 2.81 -15.74
C TRP A 29 27.24 3.18 -15.82
N ALA A 30 26.67 3.21 -17.03
CA ALA A 30 25.26 3.45 -17.23
C ALA A 30 24.39 2.35 -16.63
N LEU A 31 24.77 1.08 -16.81
CA LEU A 31 24.08 -0.06 -16.19
C LEU A 31 24.20 -0.04 -14.67
N LEU A 32 25.37 0.32 -14.15
CA LEU A 32 25.58 0.41 -12.70
C LEU A 32 24.77 1.54 -12.09
N ALA A 33 24.69 2.69 -12.74
CA ALA A 33 23.85 3.81 -12.34
C ALA A 33 22.34 3.43 -12.38
N LEU A 34 21.91 2.72 -13.41
CA LEU A 34 20.55 2.22 -13.53
C LEU A 34 20.21 1.21 -12.42
N ALA A 35 21.12 0.28 -12.13
CA ALA A 35 20.95 -0.70 -11.05
C ALA A 35 20.87 -0.03 -9.67
N LEU A 36 21.71 0.99 -9.43
CA LEU A 36 21.69 1.80 -8.23
C LEU A 36 20.36 2.54 -8.07
N LEU A 37 19.90 3.19 -9.14
CA LEU A 37 18.62 3.90 -9.14
C LEU A 37 17.46 2.95 -8.83
N TRP A 38 17.47 1.76 -9.42
CA TRP A 38 16.47 0.73 -9.18
C TRP A 38 16.51 0.18 -7.74
N GLY A 39 17.73 0.02 -7.20
CA GLY A 39 17.94 -0.36 -5.80
C GLY A 39 17.37 0.67 -4.82
N ILE A 40 17.59 1.96 -5.07
CA ILE A 40 17.06 3.06 -4.25
C ILE A 40 15.52 3.08 -4.29
N GLN A 41 14.93 2.91 -5.47
CA GLN A 41 13.47 2.82 -5.62
C GLN A 41 12.90 1.62 -4.85
N SER A 42 13.53 0.46 -4.96
CA SER A 42 13.10 -0.76 -4.25
C SER A 42 13.18 -0.60 -2.73
N LEU A 43 14.23 0.04 -2.23
CA LEU A 43 14.37 0.37 -0.81
C LEU A 43 13.27 1.32 -0.33
N GLY A 44 12.91 2.33 -1.15
CA GLY A 44 11.83 3.26 -0.84
C GLY A 44 10.47 2.54 -0.69
N VAL A 45 10.15 1.66 -1.64
CA VAL A 45 8.92 0.84 -1.59
C VAL A 45 8.92 -0.10 -0.38
N TRP A 46 10.06 -0.75 -0.09
CA TRP A 46 10.18 -1.65 1.07
C TRP A 46 9.98 -0.92 2.40
N PHE A 47 10.53 0.29 2.54
CA PHE A 47 10.37 1.11 3.73
C PHE A 47 8.92 1.57 3.92
N GLN A 48 8.24 1.94 2.83
CA GLN A 48 6.81 2.29 2.86
C GLN A 48 5.93 1.10 3.23
N MET A 49 6.21 -0.08 2.66
CA MET A 49 5.46 -1.31 2.95
C MET A 49 5.61 -1.75 4.41
N ARG A 50 6.80 -1.62 4.98
CA ARG A 50 7.05 -1.98 6.38
C ARG A 50 6.26 -1.11 7.35
N HIS A 51 6.21 0.20 7.09
CA HIS A 51 5.43 1.13 7.92
C HIS A 51 3.93 0.86 7.85
N TYR A 52 3.43 0.51 6.66
CA TYR A 52 2.03 0.12 6.46
C TYR A 52 1.67 -1.20 7.15
N SER A 53 2.55 -2.19 7.08
CA SER A 53 2.34 -3.50 7.72
C SER A 53 2.31 -3.43 9.24
N ASP A 54 3.09 -2.55 9.86
CA ASP A 54 3.12 -2.40 11.32
C ASP A 54 1.81 -1.80 11.85
N VAL A 55 1.21 -0.87 11.10
CA VAL A 55 -0.10 -0.30 11.45
C VAL A 55 -1.20 -1.35 11.31
N LEU A 56 -1.20 -2.13 10.22
CA LEU A 56 -2.18 -3.20 9.99
C LEU A 56 -2.05 -4.34 11.00
N LYS A 57 -0.83 -4.81 11.28
CA LYS A 57 -0.60 -5.86 12.27
C LYS A 57 -1.00 -5.43 13.67
N GLY A 58 -0.75 -4.18 14.04
CA GLY A 58 -1.18 -3.62 15.32
C GLY A 58 -2.70 -3.58 15.50
N VAL A 59 -3.45 -3.45 14.42
CA VAL A 59 -4.93 -3.49 14.44
C VAL A 59 -5.44 -4.94 14.44
N THR A 60 -4.89 -5.81 13.58
CA THR A 60 -5.40 -7.18 13.42
C THR A 60 -5.06 -8.09 14.60
N SER A 61 -3.86 -7.97 15.19
CA SER A 61 -3.45 -8.82 16.31
C SER A 61 -4.10 -8.44 17.65
N ARG A 62 -4.56 -7.21 17.79
CA ARG A 62 -5.21 -6.70 19.00
C ARG A 62 -6.72 -6.89 19.01
N TYR A 63 -7.31 -7.16 17.83
CA TYR A 63 -8.76 -7.27 17.63
C TYR A 63 -9.12 -8.51 16.80
N SER A 64 -8.57 -9.67 17.17
CA SER A 64 -8.84 -10.95 16.52
C SER A 64 -10.33 -11.37 16.59
N ASP A 65 -11.12 -10.70 17.43
CA ASP A 65 -12.49 -11.02 17.74
C ASP A 65 -13.51 -9.93 17.36
N GLY A 66 -13.21 -9.13 16.34
CA GLY A 66 -14.11 -8.04 15.92
C GLY A 66 -14.26 -7.93 14.42
N PHE A 67 -15.05 -6.94 14.00
CA PHE A 67 -15.28 -6.63 12.59
C PHE A 67 -14.62 -5.30 12.24
N VAL A 68 -14.11 -5.20 11.02
CA VAL A 68 -13.53 -3.97 10.48
C VAL A 68 -14.29 -3.58 9.22
N GLY A 69 -14.81 -2.37 9.21
CA GLY A 69 -15.42 -1.78 8.04
C GLY A 69 -14.59 -0.59 7.54
N ALA A 70 -14.50 -0.46 6.23
CA ALA A 70 -13.88 0.67 5.58
C ALA A 70 -14.83 1.29 4.57
N GLY A 71 -14.97 2.61 4.60
CA GLY A 71 -15.74 3.36 3.63
C GLY A 71 -14.87 4.39 2.93
N HIS A 72 -15.08 4.57 1.65
CA HIS A 72 -14.36 5.54 0.84
C HIS A 72 -15.34 6.35 0.02
N VAL A 73 -15.26 7.67 0.17
CA VAL A 73 -16.08 8.60 -0.62
C VAL A 73 -15.20 9.67 -1.25
N ARG A 74 -15.44 9.94 -2.50
CA ARG A 74 -14.81 11.06 -3.21
C ARG A 74 -15.61 12.32 -2.91
N GLY A 75 -15.04 13.20 -2.11
CA GLY A 75 -15.65 14.47 -1.78
C GLY A 75 -15.63 15.45 -2.94
N ARG A 76 -16.44 16.50 -2.80
CA ARG A 76 -16.45 17.64 -3.73
C ARG A 76 -15.04 18.22 -3.84
N PHE A 77 -14.63 18.64 -5.03
CA PHE A 77 -13.30 19.20 -5.32
C PHE A 77 -12.11 18.23 -5.19
N GLY A 78 -12.33 16.91 -5.39
CA GLY A 78 -11.23 15.94 -5.45
C GLY A 78 -10.61 15.57 -4.08
N LYS A 79 -11.21 15.98 -2.96
CA LYS A 79 -10.84 15.47 -1.63
C LYS A 79 -11.38 14.05 -1.48
N GLY A 80 -10.49 13.07 -1.30
CA GLY A 80 -10.88 11.73 -0.88
C GLY A 80 -11.08 11.69 0.63
N VAL A 81 -12.13 11.01 1.08
CA VAL A 81 -12.37 10.71 2.48
C VAL A 81 -12.42 9.20 2.64
N ILE A 82 -11.62 8.68 3.56
CA ILE A 82 -11.63 7.28 3.95
C ILE A 82 -11.93 7.22 5.43
N VAL A 83 -12.89 6.40 5.79
CA VAL A 83 -13.23 6.11 7.18
C VAL A 83 -13.04 4.62 7.41
N MET A 84 -12.37 4.29 8.52
CA MET A 84 -12.21 2.92 8.97
C MET A 84 -12.77 2.79 10.39
N ILE A 85 -13.68 1.85 10.59
CA ILE A 85 -14.33 1.59 11.85
C ILE A 85 -13.98 0.17 12.29
N VAL A 86 -13.45 0.04 13.49
CA VAL A 86 -13.16 -1.25 14.13
C VAL A 86 -14.15 -1.43 15.27
N VAL A 87 -14.91 -2.51 15.23
CA VAL A 87 -15.89 -2.86 16.28
C VAL A 87 -15.55 -4.22 16.89
N ASP A 88 -15.94 -4.43 18.12
CA ASP A 88 -15.92 -5.75 18.75
C ASP A 88 -17.16 -6.58 18.38
N ARG A 89 -17.26 -7.79 18.96
CA ARG A 89 -18.43 -8.68 18.75
C ARG A 89 -19.74 -8.07 19.24
N ASP A 90 -19.68 -7.19 20.23
CA ASP A 90 -20.84 -6.48 20.78
C ASP A 90 -21.21 -5.24 19.97
N LEU A 91 -20.57 -5.03 18.80
CA LEU A 91 -20.74 -3.87 17.92
C LEU A 91 -20.41 -2.54 18.62
N LYS A 92 -19.53 -2.55 19.61
CA LYS A 92 -18.97 -1.35 20.21
C LYS A 92 -17.74 -0.91 19.42
N ILE A 93 -17.68 0.37 19.12
CA ILE A 93 -16.59 0.99 18.37
C ILE A 93 -15.35 1.01 19.24
N ARG A 94 -14.32 0.28 18.83
CA ARG A 94 -13.00 0.26 19.47
C ARG A 94 -12.07 1.28 18.87
N ARG A 95 -12.22 1.55 17.57
CA ARG A 95 -11.45 2.57 16.87
C ARG A 95 -12.25 3.18 15.73
N PHE A 96 -12.17 4.50 15.63
CA PHE A 96 -12.67 5.27 14.51
C PHE A 96 -11.52 6.06 13.91
N LEU A 97 -11.16 5.74 12.68
CA LEU A 97 -10.06 6.35 11.96
C LEU A 97 -10.60 7.07 10.73
N GLU A 98 -10.30 8.34 10.61
CA GLU A 98 -10.69 9.18 9.49
C GLU A 98 -9.45 9.68 8.76
N MET A 99 -9.46 9.58 7.45
CA MET A 99 -8.47 10.19 6.59
C MET A 99 -9.17 11.06 5.56
N SER A 100 -8.86 12.34 5.55
CA SER A 100 -9.38 13.29 4.57
C SER A 100 -8.22 14.05 3.94
N GLY A 101 -8.11 14.01 2.63
CA GLY A 101 -7.02 14.68 1.93
C GLY A 101 -7.14 14.66 0.42
N ARG A 102 -6.36 15.54 -0.22
CA ARG A 102 -6.22 15.65 -1.69
C ARG A 102 -4.95 14.98 -2.20
N THR A 103 -4.05 14.63 -1.30
CA THR A 103 -2.72 14.12 -1.62
C THR A 103 -2.46 12.80 -0.90
N VAL A 104 -1.48 12.07 -1.40
CA VAL A 104 -1.00 10.81 -0.82
C VAL A 104 -0.35 10.95 0.56
N PHE A 105 -0.12 12.19 1.02
CA PHE A 105 0.42 12.50 2.34
C PHE A 105 -0.65 12.65 3.42
N ALA A 106 -1.93 12.43 3.10
CA ALA A 106 -3.00 12.47 4.09
C ALA A 106 -2.75 11.39 5.15
N LYS A 107 -2.90 11.77 6.42
CA LYS A 107 -2.72 10.86 7.55
C LYS A 107 -4.06 10.50 8.17
N PHE A 108 -4.15 9.29 8.70
CA PHE A 108 -5.29 8.88 9.52
C PHE A 108 -5.30 9.68 10.83
N LYS A 109 -6.47 10.24 11.14
CA LYS A 109 -6.77 10.88 12.42
C LYS A 109 -7.69 9.95 13.19
N ARG A 110 -7.36 9.71 14.43
CA ARG A 110 -8.19 8.95 15.35
C ARG A 110 -9.22 9.88 15.94
N GLN A 111 -10.48 9.48 15.88
CA GLN A 111 -11.63 10.21 16.44
C GLN A 111 -12.07 9.49 17.71
N GLU A 112 -11.51 9.89 18.84
CA GLU A 112 -11.75 9.27 20.14
C GLU A 112 -13.20 9.49 20.63
N ALA A 113 -13.86 10.53 20.15
CA ALA A 113 -15.24 10.86 20.52
C ALA A 113 -16.24 9.73 20.20
N TYR A 114 -15.97 8.92 19.19
CA TYR A 114 -16.83 7.80 18.79
C TYR A 114 -16.43 6.46 19.42
N GLU A 115 -15.31 6.41 20.12
CA GLU A 115 -14.84 5.16 20.74
C GLU A 115 -15.68 4.80 21.97
N GLY A 116 -16.04 3.53 22.10
CA GLY A 116 -16.95 3.04 23.15
C GLY A 116 -18.44 3.15 22.83
N MET A 117 -18.80 3.92 21.80
CA MET A 117 -20.18 4.05 21.33
C MET A 117 -20.62 2.78 20.59
N SER A 118 -21.89 2.44 20.64
CA SER A 118 -22.42 1.35 19.80
C SER A 118 -22.57 1.79 18.35
N LEU A 119 -22.40 0.85 17.41
CA LEU A 119 -22.53 1.11 15.97
C LEU A 119 -23.91 1.70 15.63
N ASN A 120 -24.98 1.25 16.32
CA ASN A 120 -26.33 1.77 16.13
C ASN A 120 -26.49 3.21 16.64
N ALA A 121 -25.79 3.59 17.71
CA ALA A 121 -25.81 4.96 18.22
C ALA A 121 -25.10 5.90 17.24
N LEU A 122 -23.94 5.47 16.70
CA LEU A 122 -23.24 6.22 15.67
C LEU A 122 -24.11 6.42 14.42
N ARG A 123 -24.84 5.39 13.99
CA ARG A 123 -25.75 5.48 12.84
C ARG A 123 -26.81 6.56 13.02
N ARG A 124 -27.48 6.58 14.19
CA ARG A 124 -28.48 7.62 14.50
C ARG A 124 -27.88 9.03 14.56
N GLU A 125 -26.71 9.15 15.15
CA GLU A 125 -26.02 10.45 15.22
C GLU A 125 -25.66 10.96 13.82
N GLN A 126 -25.18 10.08 12.95
CA GLN A 126 -24.83 10.46 11.58
C GLN A 126 -26.03 10.75 10.68
N GLU A 127 -27.17 10.14 10.94
CA GLU A 127 -28.43 10.47 10.27
C GLU A 127 -28.95 11.85 10.66
N ALA A 128 -28.67 12.28 11.89
CA ALA A 128 -29.03 13.60 12.41
C ALA A 128 -28.09 14.73 11.95
N LEU A 129 -26.87 14.38 11.56
CA LEU A 129 -25.87 15.34 11.11
C LEU A 129 -26.01 15.62 9.60
N GLU A 130 -25.58 16.83 9.19
CA GLU A 130 -25.56 17.24 7.79
C GLU A 130 -24.80 16.23 6.89
N LYS A 131 -25.26 16.12 5.65
CA LYS A 131 -24.65 15.23 4.62
C LYS A 131 -23.21 15.64 4.33
N SER A 132 -22.27 15.17 5.13
CA SER A 132 -20.84 15.38 4.91
C SER A 132 -20.22 14.16 4.18
N PRO A 133 -19.14 14.34 3.43
CA PRO A 133 -18.42 13.23 2.81
C PRO A 133 -17.92 12.20 3.85
N VAL A 134 -17.63 12.64 5.07
CA VAL A 134 -17.21 11.79 6.18
C VAL A 134 -18.37 10.88 6.61
N ASN A 135 -19.59 11.44 6.76
CA ASN A 135 -20.77 10.68 7.13
C ASN A 135 -21.12 9.63 6.06
N ALA A 136 -20.97 9.98 4.78
CA ALA A 136 -21.20 9.04 3.69
C ALA A 136 -20.16 7.90 3.69
N ALA A 137 -18.90 8.19 3.97
CA ALA A 137 -17.85 7.17 4.11
C ALA A 137 -18.08 6.29 5.34
N ALA A 138 -18.47 6.88 6.47
CA ALA A 138 -18.78 6.14 7.69
C ALA A 138 -20.00 5.21 7.49
N LYS A 139 -21.03 5.66 6.77
CA LYS A 139 -22.16 4.81 6.40
C LYS A 139 -21.73 3.58 5.60
N GLN A 140 -20.87 3.77 4.58
CA GLN A 140 -20.33 2.65 3.80
C GLN A 140 -19.53 1.67 4.68
N ALA A 141 -18.74 2.20 5.63
CA ALA A 141 -17.99 1.35 6.56
C ALA A 141 -18.93 0.53 7.47
N MET A 142 -20.01 1.13 7.96
CA MET A 142 -21.03 0.44 8.77
C MET A 142 -21.77 -0.64 7.96
N ASP A 143 -22.17 -0.32 6.72
CA ASP A 143 -22.85 -1.27 5.82
C ASP A 143 -21.91 -2.46 5.48
N GLN A 144 -20.61 -2.23 5.40
CA GLN A 144 -19.63 -3.30 5.20
C GLN A 144 -19.53 -4.21 6.44
N ILE A 145 -19.53 -3.64 7.64
CA ILE A 145 -19.53 -4.43 8.89
C ILE A 145 -20.76 -5.33 8.95
N ASP A 146 -21.95 -4.81 8.63
CA ASP A 146 -23.18 -5.58 8.63
C ASP A 146 -23.09 -6.78 7.66
N ARG A 147 -22.61 -6.56 6.44
CA ARG A 147 -22.39 -7.64 5.45
C ARG A 147 -21.40 -8.71 5.92
N ILE A 148 -20.28 -8.30 6.51
CA ILE A 148 -19.27 -9.25 7.00
C ILE A 148 -19.85 -10.08 8.15
N ARG A 149 -20.63 -9.46 9.02
CA ARG A 149 -21.30 -10.14 10.12
C ARG A 149 -22.30 -11.17 9.61
N GLU A 150 -23.17 -10.79 8.68
CA GLU A 150 -24.15 -11.69 8.06
C GLU A 150 -23.45 -12.88 7.38
N GLN A 151 -22.32 -12.66 6.71
CA GLN A 151 -21.52 -13.73 6.10
C GLN A 151 -20.91 -14.66 7.15
N SER A 152 -20.41 -14.11 8.26
CA SER A 152 -19.82 -14.91 9.33
C SER A 152 -20.87 -15.75 10.06
N ASP A 153 -22.05 -15.19 10.30
CA ASP A 153 -23.17 -15.91 10.94
C ASP A 153 -23.72 -17.00 10.01
N GLY A 154 -23.83 -16.73 8.69
CA GLY A 154 -24.23 -17.68 7.67
C GLY A 154 -23.26 -18.88 7.54
N ALA A 155 -21.97 -18.60 7.49
CA ALA A 155 -20.93 -19.63 7.41
C ALA A 155 -20.89 -20.52 8.66
N SER A 156 -21.15 -19.94 9.83
CA SER A 156 -21.22 -20.70 11.08
C SER A 156 -22.43 -21.65 11.11
N LEU A 157 -23.57 -21.25 10.56
CA LEU A 157 -24.77 -22.08 10.47
C LEU A 157 -24.61 -23.21 9.44
N GLU A 158 -23.91 -22.96 8.35
CA GLU A 158 -23.65 -23.98 7.31
C GLU A 158 -22.64 -25.04 7.79
N GLY A 159 -21.60 -24.62 8.51
CA GLY A 159 -20.66 -25.52 9.18
C GLY A 159 -21.33 -26.42 10.21
N LEU A 160 -22.32 -25.90 10.96
CA LEU A 160 -23.08 -26.68 11.95
C LEU A 160 -23.99 -27.74 11.30
N LYS A 161 -24.57 -27.43 10.13
CA LYS A 161 -25.41 -28.35 9.35
C LYS A 161 -24.60 -29.53 8.78
N LEU A 162 -23.38 -29.27 8.32
CA LEU A 162 -22.49 -30.31 7.78
C LEU A 162 -21.91 -31.22 8.87
N ALA A 163 -21.80 -30.74 10.11
CA ALA A 163 -21.32 -31.54 11.24
C ALA A 163 -22.40 -32.49 11.81
N HIS A 164 -23.66 -32.34 11.42
CA HIS A 164 -24.79 -33.15 11.91
C HIS A 164 -25.43 -34.03 10.81
N ALA A 165 -24.83 -34.04 9.61
CA ALA A 165 -25.21 -34.91 8.48
C ALA A 165 -24.21 -36.07 8.31
#